data_db36d3a3c8f061c0f35a5356b7b019d9
#
_entry.id   db36d3a3c8f061c0f35a5356b7b019d9
#
_cell.length_a   1.000
_cell.length_b   1.000
_cell.length_c   1.000
_cell.angle_alpha   90.00
_cell.angle_beta   90.00
_cell.angle_gamma   90.00
#
_symmetry.space_group_name_H-M   'P 1'
#
loop_
_entity.id
_entity.type
_entity.pdbx_description
1 polymer ?
#
loop_
_entity_poly.entity_id
_entity_poly.type
_entity_poly.pdbx_seq_one_letter_code
_entity_poly.pdbx_strand_id
1 'polypeptide(L)'
;MKKRKSLARTGLFCVATCLIAIALTMGAPRPALAQEKFELDISTLPAGFSSYIMGVAMAEQINKNSTLLHATAMEGRGPAEHMKTLVTKPEKRKNYLFFNTPWDVWEANHGWGAYKNFPFDYSEFRFVCILGIAGNGLCTLNPDIKTLRDMVGKRVILDSAPGKSRQMTYTGILEEMGIPLDKIKYQYSTGKMSADTLRDGLVDVIYTGHVLKKLPNVWANSPFQAELVATKKVYFISFDLETVKAYKAKTGHPLGVVMVPSKMLSPQQVEPCGILIKPLGFCAHISMPDRVVTEICRVVYENAHKFKEYNPIGEIITKETMASLSIPAEAYHPASVAFFKEKGIKITGFDVR
;
A
#
# COMPACT_ATOMS: atom_id res chain seq x y z
N MET A 1 6.75 80.88 51.76
CA MET A 1 6.09 79.57 51.94
C MET A 1 5.24 79.18 50.72
N LYS A 2 5.81 78.93 49.55
CA LYS A 2 5.06 78.46 48.33
C LYS A 2 5.94 77.62 47.39
N LYS A 3 6.53 76.50 47.83
CA LYS A 3 7.31 75.60 46.96
C LYS A 3 7.23 74.11 47.36
N ARG A 4 6.27 73.66 48.13
CA ARG A 4 6.17 72.25 48.57
C ARG A 4 4.94 71.48 48.08
N LYS A 5 4.08 72.05 47.20
CA LYS A 5 2.86 71.40 46.75
C LYS A 5 2.94 70.84 45.28
N SER A 6 4.05 71.05 44.55
CA SER A 6 4.18 70.65 43.18
C SER A 6 4.79 69.23 42.96
N LEU A 7 5.63 68.76 43.91
CA LEU A 7 6.30 67.46 43.76
C LEU A 7 5.40 66.24 44.04
N ALA A 8 4.36 66.40 44.88
CA ALA A 8 3.47 65.25 45.18
C ALA A 8 2.48 64.86 44.05
N ARG A 9 2.17 65.81 43.18
CA ARG A 9 1.26 65.52 42.05
C ARG A 9 1.93 64.87 40.89
N THR A 10 3.22 65.07 40.65
CA THR A 10 3.98 64.44 39.53
C THR A 10 4.34 62.99 39.84
N GLY A 11 4.60 62.64 41.09
CA GLY A 11 4.90 61.26 41.49
C GLY A 11 3.68 60.31 41.39
N LEU A 12 2.47 60.85 41.68
CA LEU A 12 1.25 60.03 41.62
C LEU A 12 0.82 59.72 40.17
N PHE A 13 1.11 60.60 39.22
CA PHE A 13 0.81 60.38 37.78
C PHE A 13 1.76 59.36 37.15
N CYS A 14 3.04 59.32 37.51
CA CYS A 14 4.01 58.34 37.02
C CYS A 14 3.75 56.92 37.54
N VAL A 15 3.32 56.76 38.80
CA VAL A 15 2.99 55.42 39.34
C VAL A 15 1.72 54.87 38.74
N ALA A 16 0.69 55.69 38.47
CA ALA A 16 -0.55 55.28 37.83
C ALA A 16 -0.32 54.86 36.35
N THR A 17 0.54 55.57 35.62
CA THR A 17 0.87 55.25 34.22
C THR A 17 1.70 53.97 34.10
N CYS A 18 2.63 53.70 35.01
CA CYS A 18 3.39 52.45 35.05
C CYS A 18 2.53 51.24 35.41
N LEU A 19 1.55 51.36 36.31
CA LEU A 19 0.64 50.27 36.66
C LEU A 19 -0.32 49.92 35.52
N ILE A 20 -0.79 50.88 34.73
CA ILE A 20 -1.62 50.65 33.55
C ILE A 20 -0.80 50.02 32.41
N ALA A 21 0.48 50.38 32.23
CA ALA A 21 1.36 49.78 31.24
C ALA A 21 1.67 48.28 31.57
N ILE A 22 1.82 47.94 32.86
CA ILE A 22 2.04 46.55 33.31
C ILE A 22 0.77 45.72 33.18
N ALA A 23 -0.42 46.30 33.44
CA ALA A 23 -1.69 45.59 33.25
C ALA A 23 -2.02 45.29 31.76
N LEU A 24 -1.60 46.16 30.84
CA LEU A 24 -1.77 45.95 29.40
C LEU A 24 -0.82 44.91 28.80
N THR A 25 0.32 44.66 29.45
CA THR A 25 1.25 43.60 28.98
C THR A 25 0.92 42.23 29.54
N MET A 26 0.13 42.11 30.61
CA MET A 26 -0.31 40.79 31.12
C MET A 26 -1.53 40.22 30.42
N GLY A 27 -2.24 41.00 29.62
CA GLY A 27 -3.45 40.59 28.91
C GLY A 27 -3.27 40.27 27.40
N ALA A 28 -2.08 40.45 26.84
CA ALA A 28 -1.85 40.05 25.47
C ALA A 28 -1.89 38.53 25.39
N PRO A 29 -2.80 37.89 24.57
CA PRO A 29 -2.74 36.48 24.36
C PRO A 29 -1.35 36.18 23.79
N ARG A 30 -0.54 35.39 24.51
CA ARG A 30 0.71 34.87 23.98
C ARG A 30 0.32 34.18 22.69
N PRO A 31 0.97 34.50 21.53
CA PRO A 31 0.74 33.73 20.34
C PRO A 31 1.00 32.27 20.70
N ALA A 32 -0.02 31.42 20.58
CA ALA A 32 0.14 30.01 20.77
C ALA A 32 1.27 29.61 19.80
N LEU A 33 2.42 29.23 20.32
CA LEU A 33 3.49 28.64 19.51
C LEU A 33 2.82 27.52 18.72
N ALA A 34 2.72 27.66 17.42
CA ALA A 34 2.18 26.61 16.58
C ALA A 34 2.97 25.34 16.91
N GLN A 35 2.29 24.36 17.46
CA GLN A 35 2.93 23.09 17.81
C GLN A 35 3.58 22.56 16.55
N GLU A 36 4.89 22.34 16.59
CA GLU A 36 5.63 21.78 15.48
C GLU A 36 5.00 20.43 15.08
N LYS A 37 4.61 20.32 13.83
CA LYS A 37 4.00 19.08 13.31
C LYS A 37 5.04 17.98 13.25
N PHE A 38 4.59 16.76 13.48
CA PHE A 38 5.43 15.58 13.32
C PHE A 38 5.62 15.30 11.83
N GLU A 39 6.88 15.32 11.37
CA GLU A 39 7.23 15.04 9.98
C GLU A 39 7.13 13.54 9.68
N LEU A 40 6.32 13.16 8.70
CA LEU A 40 6.04 11.80 8.28
C LEU A 40 6.48 11.57 6.83
N ASP A 41 7.43 10.69 6.62
CA ASP A 41 7.84 10.21 5.30
C ASP A 41 6.90 9.09 4.84
N ILE A 42 6.29 9.19 3.65
CA ILE A 42 5.46 8.14 3.05
C ILE A 42 6.15 7.62 1.79
N SER A 43 6.76 6.46 1.86
CA SER A 43 7.46 5.85 0.71
C SER A 43 6.60 4.82 -0.01
N THR A 44 6.62 4.88 -1.32
CA THR A 44 5.71 4.14 -2.20
C THR A 44 6.46 3.27 -3.22
N LEU A 45 5.82 2.91 -4.32
CA LEU A 45 6.45 2.42 -5.55
C LEU A 45 6.81 3.60 -6.46
N PRO A 46 7.51 3.36 -7.59
CA PRO A 46 7.76 4.40 -8.59
C PRO A 46 6.47 5.06 -9.11
N ALA A 47 6.58 6.29 -9.62
CA ALA A 47 5.49 6.97 -10.31
C ALA A 47 4.89 6.09 -11.42
N GLY A 48 3.58 6.18 -11.60
CA GLY A 48 2.82 5.33 -12.53
C GLY A 48 2.18 4.08 -11.91
N PHE A 49 2.57 3.71 -10.68
CA PHE A 49 1.84 2.68 -9.92
C PHE A 49 0.73 3.30 -9.08
N SER A 50 -0.40 2.58 -8.95
CA SER A 50 -1.53 3.03 -8.11
C SER A 50 -1.12 3.29 -6.66
N SER A 51 -0.17 2.53 -6.13
CA SER A 51 0.37 2.72 -4.77
C SER A 51 1.10 4.06 -4.59
N TYR A 52 1.76 4.58 -5.63
CA TYR A 52 2.32 5.93 -5.60
C TYR A 52 1.21 6.98 -5.46
N ILE A 53 0.21 6.88 -6.32
CA ILE A 53 -0.94 7.80 -6.30
C ILE A 53 -1.66 7.75 -4.94
N MET A 54 -1.82 6.55 -4.36
CA MET A 54 -2.44 6.39 -3.04
C MET A 54 -1.59 6.98 -1.91
N GLY A 55 -0.26 6.89 -2.01
CA GLY A 55 0.64 7.54 -1.05
C GLY A 55 0.57 9.06 -1.12
N VAL A 56 0.53 9.62 -2.34
CA VAL A 56 0.31 11.06 -2.56
C VAL A 56 -1.04 11.51 -2.01
N ALA A 57 -2.10 10.75 -2.29
CA ALA A 57 -3.44 11.03 -1.75
C ALA A 57 -3.45 11.01 -0.22
N MET A 58 -2.77 10.02 0.40
CA MET A 58 -2.65 9.94 1.86
C MET A 58 -1.92 11.15 2.43
N ALA A 59 -0.78 11.54 1.86
CA ALA A 59 -0.02 12.71 2.28
C ALA A 59 -0.87 13.99 2.20
N GLU A 60 -1.58 14.17 1.09
CA GLU A 60 -2.45 15.32 0.89
C GLU A 60 -3.60 15.36 1.90
N GLN A 61 -4.27 14.21 2.14
CA GLN A 61 -5.34 14.13 3.14
C GLN A 61 -4.82 14.39 4.56
N ILE A 62 -3.63 13.89 4.91
CA ILE A 62 -2.98 14.17 6.20
C ILE A 62 -2.71 15.67 6.32
N ASN A 63 -2.08 16.29 5.32
CA ASN A 63 -1.71 17.71 5.38
C ASN A 63 -2.93 18.64 5.46
N LYS A 64 -4.06 18.25 4.87
CA LYS A 64 -5.33 19.00 4.93
C LYS A 64 -6.10 18.82 6.23
N ASN A 65 -6.04 17.63 6.84
CA ASN A 65 -6.96 17.22 7.90
C ASN A 65 -6.28 16.91 9.23
N SER A 66 -4.95 17.05 9.33
CA SER A 66 -4.21 16.85 10.58
C SER A 66 -3.54 18.14 11.07
N THR A 67 -3.70 18.42 12.35
CA THR A 67 -2.93 19.45 13.06
C THR A 67 -1.66 18.87 13.68
N LEU A 68 -1.57 17.54 13.79
CA LEU A 68 -0.45 16.82 14.41
C LEU A 68 0.65 16.45 13.42
N LEU A 69 0.27 16.11 12.16
CA LEU A 69 1.19 15.55 11.17
C LEU A 69 1.40 16.51 9.99
N HIS A 70 2.61 16.46 9.45
CA HIS A 70 2.95 16.92 8.11
C HIS A 70 3.55 15.75 7.34
N ALA A 71 3.00 15.38 6.18
CA ALA A 71 3.36 14.19 5.44
C ALA A 71 3.96 14.52 4.07
N THR A 72 5.04 13.84 3.71
CA THR A 72 5.69 13.92 2.41
C THR A 72 5.66 12.56 1.71
N ALA A 73 5.02 12.46 0.55
CA ALA A 73 5.04 11.26 -0.28
C ALA A 73 6.29 11.23 -1.14
N MET A 74 6.94 10.06 -1.19
CA MET A 74 8.18 9.84 -1.93
C MET A 74 8.08 8.61 -2.83
N GLU A 75 8.71 8.67 -3.99
CA GLU A 75 8.96 7.48 -4.78
C GLU A 75 9.89 6.52 -4.06
N GLY A 76 9.58 5.23 -4.12
CA GLY A 76 10.40 4.17 -3.57
C GLY A 76 10.63 3.05 -4.58
N ARG A 77 11.56 2.16 -4.27
CA ARG A 77 11.92 1.03 -5.12
C ARG A 77 11.14 -0.25 -4.82
N GLY A 78 10.25 -0.21 -3.84
CA GLY A 78 9.40 -1.32 -3.44
C GLY A 78 9.66 -1.86 -2.04
N PRO A 79 8.82 -2.81 -1.58
CA PRO A 79 8.79 -3.29 -0.20
C PRO A 79 10.15 -3.74 0.34
N ALA A 80 10.89 -4.54 -0.42
CA ALA A 80 12.20 -5.03 0.02
C ALA A 80 13.21 -3.90 0.31
N GLU A 81 13.24 -2.86 -0.54
CA GLU A 81 14.14 -1.73 -0.33
C GLU A 81 13.67 -0.84 0.83
N HIS A 82 12.35 -0.71 1.04
CA HIS A 82 11.81 0.01 2.20
C HIS A 82 12.23 -0.66 3.50
N MET A 83 12.00 -1.98 3.63
CA MET A 83 12.36 -2.73 4.82
C MET A 83 13.86 -2.74 5.06
N LYS A 84 14.69 -2.95 4.03
CA LYS A 84 16.15 -2.86 4.14
C LYS A 84 16.62 -1.46 4.58
N THR A 85 15.98 -0.40 4.08
CA THR A 85 16.26 0.97 4.51
C THR A 85 16.05 1.13 6.00
N LEU A 86 14.93 0.61 6.55
CA LEU A 86 14.63 0.72 7.97
C LEU A 86 15.49 -0.19 8.85
N VAL A 87 16.06 -1.26 8.30
CA VAL A 87 17.06 -2.07 8.99
C VAL A 87 18.39 -1.32 9.08
N THR A 88 18.83 -0.70 7.99
CA THR A 88 20.13 0.02 7.92
C THR A 88 20.10 1.43 8.50
N LYS A 89 18.89 2.04 8.60
CA LYS A 89 18.66 3.40 9.12
C LYS A 89 17.60 3.38 10.20
N PRO A 90 17.91 2.83 11.38
CA PRO A 90 16.91 2.65 12.46
C PRO A 90 16.31 3.96 12.98
N GLU A 91 16.99 5.07 12.83
CA GLU A 91 16.47 6.41 13.18
C GLU A 91 15.19 6.77 12.41
N LYS A 92 15.03 6.24 11.18
CA LYS A 92 13.83 6.45 10.36
C LYS A 92 12.60 5.65 10.81
N ARG A 93 12.75 4.63 11.64
CA ARG A 93 11.67 3.73 12.05
C ARG A 93 10.48 4.46 12.71
N LYS A 94 10.74 5.60 13.33
CA LYS A 94 9.73 6.37 14.06
C LYS A 94 8.83 7.22 13.17
N ASN A 95 9.27 7.57 11.96
CA ASN A 95 8.58 8.52 11.09
C ASN A 95 8.44 8.06 9.63
N TYR A 96 8.65 6.79 9.35
CA TYR A 96 8.64 6.25 7.99
C TYR A 96 7.48 5.28 7.79
N LEU A 97 6.50 5.71 7.01
CA LEU A 97 5.38 4.90 6.54
C LEU A 97 5.71 4.41 5.13
N PHE A 98 5.50 3.14 4.82
CA PHE A 98 5.90 2.61 3.53
C PHE A 98 4.90 1.62 2.96
N PHE A 99 4.78 1.65 1.64
CA PHE A 99 3.97 0.68 0.91
C PHE A 99 4.49 -0.74 1.09
N ASN A 100 3.59 -1.67 1.40
CA ASN A 100 3.91 -3.08 1.56
C ASN A 100 2.72 -3.98 1.24
N THR A 101 2.98 -5.28 1.13
CA THR A 101 1.96 -6.30 0.92
C THR A 101 2.19 -7.48 1.86
N PRO A 102 1.16 -8.27 2.21
CA PRO A 102 1.34 -9.47 3.02
C PRO A 102 2.32 -10.49 2.41
N TRP A 103 2.41 -10.57 1.09
CA TRP A 103 3.36 -11.44 0.41
C TRP A 103 4.80 -11.05 0.75
N ASP A 104 5.12 -9.75 0.61
CA ASP A 104 6.47 -9.25 0.89
C ASP A 104 6.83 -9.37 2.39
N VAL A 105 5.87 -9.18 3.30
CA VAL A 105 6.09 -9.41 4.74
C VAL A 105 6.36 -10.88 5.03
N TRP A 106 5.59 -11.79 4.43
CA TRP A 106 5.79 -13.22 4.57
C TRP A 106 7.16 -13.64 4.03
N GLU A 107 7.54 -13.20 2.83
CA GLU A 107 8.84 -13.48 2.22
C GLU A 107 10.00 -12.98 3.08
N ALA A 108 9.86 -11.79 3.65
CA ALA A 108 10.87 -11.21 4.55
C ALA A 108 11.07 -12.08 5.80
N ASN A 109 9.99 -12.48 6.46
CA ASN A 109 10.04 -13.31 7.66
C ASN A 109 10.58 -14.73 7.40
N HIS A 110 10.49 -15.21 6.16
CA HIS A 110 11.00 -16.53 5.75
C HIS A 110 12.37 -16.46 5.05
N GLY A 111 12.97 -15.28 4.95
CA GLY A 111 14.25 -15.09 4.26
C GLY A 111 14.20 -15.46 2.78
N TRP A 112 13.07 -15.21 2.11
CA TRP A 112 12.81 -15.61 0.74
C TRP A 112 13.13 -14.49 -0.28
N GLY A 113 13.45 -14.85 -1.51
CA GLY A 113 13.66 -13.89 -2.59
C GLY A 113 14.71 -12.83 -2.27
N ALA A 114 14.31 -11.57 -2.30
CA ALA A 114 15.18 -10.42 -2.04
C ALA A 114 15.73 -10.37 -0.60
N TYR A 115 15.17 -11.14 0.31
CA TYR A 115 15.54 -11.15 1.74
C TYR A 115 16.53 -12.27 2.10
N LYS A 116 16.81 -13.22 1.20
CA LYS A 116 17.68 -14.37 1.43
C LYS A 116 19.04 -14.02 2.02
N ASN A 117 19.65 -12.93 1.56
CA ASN A 117 20.96 -12.48 2.00
C ASN A 117 20.88 -11.25 2.92
N PHE A 118 19.74 -11.00 3.52
CA PHE A 118 19.48 -9.86 4.38
C PHE A 118 18.65 -10.26 5.59
N PRO A 119 19.19 -11.14 6.48
CA PRO A 119 18.45 -11.64 7.64
C PRO A 119 18.19 -10.50 8.63
N PHE A 120 16.93 -10.41 9.09
CA PHE A 120 16.49 -9.47 10.12
C PHE A 120 15.16 -9.97 10.69
N ASP A 121 14.81 -9.54 11.89
CA ASP A 121 13.45 -9.78 12.42
C ASP A 121 12.47 -8.75 11.82
N TYR A 122 11.85 -9.15 10.72
CA TYR A 122 10.86 -8.34 10.02
C TYR A 122 9.49 -8.32 10.70
N SER A 123 9.33 -9.09 11.78
CA SER A 123 8.07 -9.15 12.53
C SER A 123 7.68 -7.83 13.21
N GLU A 124 8.65 -6.89 13.36
CA GLU A 124 8.38 -5.55 13.87
C GLU A 124 7.77 -4.58 12.86
N PHE A 125 7.69 -4.96 11.57
CA PHE A 125 6.99 -4.18 10.55
C PHE A 125 5.52 -4.57 10.52
N ARG A 126 4.63 -3.61 10.75
CA ARG A 126 3.20 -3.80 10.95
C ARG A 126 2.39 -2.97 9.96
N PHE A 127 1.27 -3.50 9.49
CA PHE A 127 0.33 -2.73 8.69
C PHE A 127 -0.34 -1.65 9.54
N VAL A 128 -0.43 -0.45 8.99
CA VAL A 128 -1.20 0.66 9.57
C VAL A 128 -2.62 0.63 9.02
N CYS A 129 -2.75 0.52 7.70
CA CYS A 129 -4.04 0.40 7.02
C CYS A 129 -3.87 -0.25 5.64
N ILE A 130 -4.99 -0.74 5.09
CA ILE A 130 -5.08 -1.26 3.74
C ILE A 130 -5.76 -0.23 2.84
N LEU A 131 -5.18 0.01 1.68
CA LEU A 131 -5.69 1.00 0.72
C LEU A 131 -6.01 0.40 -0.65
N GLY A 132 -6.17 -0.91 -0.76
CA GLY A 132 -6.55 -1.52 -2.01
C GLY A 132 -6.35 -3.02 -2.06
N ILE A 133 -6.84 -3.64 -3.14
CA ILE A 133 -6.55 -5.03 -3.50
C ILE A 133 -6.10 -5.08 -4.95
N ALA A 134 -4.93 -5.66 -5.18
CA ALA A 134 -4.47 -6.01 -6.51
C ALA A 134 -4.86 -7.44 -6.87
N GLY A 135 -5.23 -7.65 -8.13
CA GLY A 135 -5.33 -8.94 -8.78
C GLY A 135 -4.09 -9.17 -9.66
N ASN A 136 -3.56 -10.37 -9.59
CA ASN A 136 -2.39 -10.78 -10.37
C ASN A 136 -2.72 -12.06 -11.12
N GLY A 137 -2.58 -12.05 -12.43
CA GLY A 137 -2.87 -13.17 -13.31
C GLY A 137 -1.82 -13.31 -14.40
N LEU A 138 -2.14 -14.13 -15.39
CA LEU A 138 -1.34 -14.35 -16.59
C LEU A 138 -2.22 -14.17 -17.83
N CYS A 139 -1.63 -13.70 -18.92
CA CYS A 139 -2.31 -13.63 -20.21
C CYS A 139 -1.39 -13.94 -21.40
N THR A 140 -2.03 -14.24 -22.52
CA THR A 140 -1.41 -14.53 -23.79
C THR A 140 -2.24 -13.96 -24.95
N LEU A 141 -1.63 -13.86 -26.13
CA LEU A 141 -2.35 -13.59 -27.40
C LEU A 141 -2.61 -14.88 -28.20
N ASN A 142 -2.07 -16.01 -27.75
CA ASN A 142 -2.26 -17.31 -28.41
C ASN A 142 -3.44 -18.07 -27.75
N PRO A 143 -4.55 -18.34 -28.49
CA PRO A 143 -5.71 -19.06 -27.98
C PRO A 143 -5.44 -20.53 -27.59
N ASP A 144 -4.31 -21.10 -28.00
CA ASP A 144 -3.93 -22.48 -27.69
C ASP A 144 -3.24 -22.61 -26.33
N ILE A 145 -2.80 -21.49 -25.71
CA ILE A 145 -2.25 -21.47 -24.37
C ILE A 145 -3.39 -21.18 -23.40
N LYS A 146 -3.97 -22.24 -22.82
CA LYS A 146 -5.18 -22.15 -21.97
C LYS A 146 -4.92 -22.37 -20.50
N THR A 147 -3.87 -23.12 -20.19
CA THR A 147 -3.55 -23.54 -18.81
C THR A 147 -2.11 -23.19 -18.44
N LEU A 148 -1.81 -23.23 -17.15
CA LEU A 148 -0.43 -23.06 -16.66
C LEU A 148 0.52 -24.14 -17.23
N ARG A 149 0.02 -25.35 -17.54
CA ARG A 149 0.83 -26.43 -18.14
C ARG A 149 1.27 -26.11 -19.58
N ASP A 150 0.47 -25.34 -20.31
CA ASP A 150 0.79 -24.95 -21.70
C ASP A 150 1.95 -23.95 -21.78
N MET A 151 2.42 -23.43 -20.62
CA MET A 151 3.59 -22.57 -20.54
C MET A 151 4.92 -23.31 -20.72
N VAL A 152 4.93 -24.64 -20.67
CA VAL A 152 6.13 -25.46 -20.92
C VAL A 152 6.64 -25.21 -22.34
N GLY A 153 7.93 -24.89 -22.45
CA GLY A 153 8.59 -24.53 -23.71
C GLY A 153 8.36 -23.10 -24.20
N LYS A 154 7.49 -22.32 -23.54
CA LYS A 154 7.13 -20.95 -23.92
C LYS A 154 8.08 -19.92 -23.33
N ARG A 155 8.12 -18.72 -23.94
CA ARG A 155 8.80 -17.52 -23.46
C ARG A 155 7.83 -16.77 -22.53
N VAL A 156 8.22 -16.58 -21.28
CA VAL A 156 7.30 -16.12 -20.24
C VAL A 156 7.91 -14.97 -19.42
N ILE A 157 7.13 -13.90 -19.21
CA ILE A 157 7.48 -12.83 -18.26
C ILE A 157 6.55 -12.95 -17.05
N LEU A 158 7.10 -13.29 -15.89
CA LEU A 158 6.37 -13.37 -14.62
C LEU A 158 6.58 -12.14 -13.73
N ASP A 159 7.69 -11.44 -13.90
CA ASP A 159 7.99 -10.20 -13.17
C ASP A 159 9.11 -9.40 -13.86
N SER A 160 9.51 -8.28 -13.24
CA SER A 160 10.52 -7.35 -13.74
C SER A 160 11.97 -7.82 -13.54
N ALA A 161 12.21 -8.76 -12.64
CA ALA A 161 13.53 -9.32 -12.35
C ALA A 161 13.41 -10.69 -11.66
N PRO A 162 14.49 -11.50 -11.68
CA PRO A 162 14.55 -12.75 -10.92
C PRO A 162 14.41 -12.49 -9.42
N GLY A 163 13.76 -13.42 -8.69
CA GLY A 163 13.63 -13.38 -7.24
C GLY A 163 12.68 -12.29 -6.73
N LYS A 164 11.91 -11.65 -7.61
CA LYS A 164 10.83 -10.77 -7.19
C LYS A 164 9.61 -11.57 -6.70
N SER A 165 8.87 -10.99 -5.77
CA SER A 165 7.74 -11.60 -5.07
C SER A 165 6.75 -12.33 -5.99
N ARG A 166 6.30 -11.68 -7.06
CA ARG A 166 5.36 -12.29 -8.01
C ARG A 166 5.95 -13.48 -8.74
N GLN A 167 7.18 -13.33 -9.26
CA GLN A 167 7.87 -14.43 -9.97
C GLN A 167 8.03 -15.64 -9.06
N MET A 168 8.49 -15.44 -7.81
CA MET A 168 8.67 -16.50 -6.84
C MET A 168 7.36 -17.20 -6.47
N THR A 169 6.30 -16.42 -6.25
CA THR A 169 4.96 -16.96 -5.96
C THR A 169 4.44 -17.82 -7.13
N TYR A 170 4.57 -17.32 -8.36
CA TYR A 170 4.09 -18.06 -9.55
C TYR A 170 4.88 -19.33 -9.76
N THR A 171 6.20 -19.29 -9.68
CA THR A 171 7.03 -20.49 -9.83
C THR A 171 6.74 -21.51 -8.73
N GLY A 172 6.52 -21.09 -7.50
CA GLY A 172 6.11 -22.01 -6.42
C GLY A 172 4.78 -22.72 -6.69
N ILE A 173 3.80 -22.03 -7.27
CA ILE A 173 2.53 -22.65 -7.70
C ILE A 173 2.77 -23.63 -8.87
N LEU A 174 3.61 -23.25 -9.85
CA LEU A 174 3.95 -24.14 -10.96
C LEU A 174 4.68 -25.42 -10.47
N GLU A 175 5.58 -25.30 -9.52
CA GLU A 175 6.24 -26.44 -8.87
C GLU A 175 5.25 -27.35 -8.15
N GLU A 176 4.28 -26.77 -7.40
CA GLU A 176 3.21 -27.54 -6.75
C GLU A 176 2.38 -28.34 -7.76
N MET A 177 2.20 -27.82 -8.98
CA MET A 177 1.55 -28.50 -10.08
C MET A 177 2.45 -29.57 -10.77
N GLY A 178 3.71 -29.69 -10.36
CA GLY A 178 4.68 -30.57 -11.01
C GLY A 178 5.09 -30.08 -12.41
N ILE A 179 5.03 -28.77 -12.67
CA ILE A 179 5.44 -28.19 -13.96
C ILE A 179 6.96 -28.00 -13.95
N PRO A 180 7.70 -28.53 -14.94
CA PRO A 180 9.15 -28.43 -14.99
C PRO A 180 9.58 -26.99 -15.30
N LEU A 181 10.06 -26.27 -14.31
CA LEU A 181 10.43 -24.84 -14.42
C LEU A 181 11.60 -24.61 -15.38
N ASP A 182 12.52 -25.56 -15.51
CA ASP A 182 13.67 -25.56 -16.44
C ASP A 182 13.24 -25.61 -17.92
N LYS A 183 12.01 -26.01 -18.20
CA LYS A 183 11.43 -26.02 -19.55
C LYS A 183 10.74 -24.71 -19.91
N ILE A 184 10.61 -23.75 -19.00
CA ILE A 184 10.03 -22.43 -19.25
C ILE A 184 11.15 -21.42 -19.53
N LYS A 185 11.02 -20.65 -20.62
CA LYS A 185 12.04 -19.67 -21.03
C LYS A 185 11.71 -18.31 -20.41
N TYR A 186 12.25 -18.05 -19.22
CA TYR A 186 11.97 -16.82 -18.50
C TYR A 186 12.63 -15.59 -19.13
N GLN A 187 11.86 -14.52 -19.24
CA GLN A 187 12.31 -13.17 -19.53
C GLN A 187 11.80 -12.23 -18.46
N TYR A 188 12.36 -11.03 -18.34
CA TYR A 188 12.03 -10.07 -17.30
C TYR A 188 11.77 -8.70 -17.90
N SER A 189 10.65 -8.07 -17.50
CA SER A 189 10.25 -6.75 -17.97
C SER A 189 9.15 -6.17 -17.10
N THR A 190 8.92 -4.88 -17.19
CA THR A 190 7.93 -4.16 -16.38
C THR A 190 6.69 -3.81 -17.18
N GLY A 191 5.53 -3.82 -16.54
CA GLY A 191 4.23 -3.31 -16.96
C GLY A 191 4.03 -3.10 -18.46
N LYS A 192 4.11 -1.86 -18.91
CA LYS A 192 3.91 -1.51 -20.33
C LYS A 192 4.90 -2.22 -21.27
N MET A 193 6.18 -2.28 -20.91
CA MET A 193 7.18 -2.96 -21.72
C MET A 193 6.88 -4.47 -21.87
N SER A 194 6.36 -5.13 -20.84
CA SER A 194 5.91 -6.53 -20.94
C SER A 194 4.77 -6.68 -21.95
N ALA A 195 3.80 -5.77 -21.92
CA ALA A 195 2.68 -5.76 -22.84
C ALA A 195 3.13 -5.50 -24.31
N ASP A 196 4.07 -4.58 -24.51
CA ASP A 196 4.66 -4.30 -25.82
C ASP A 196 5.42 -5.54 -26.34
N THR A 197 6.24 -6.17 -25.50
CA THR A 197 6.98 -7.41 -25.84
C THR A 197 6.04 -8.55 -26.26
N LEU A 198 4.89 -8.70 -25.57
CA LEU A 198 3.86 -9.68 -25.97
C LEU A 198 3.19 -9.29 -27.29
N ARG A 199 2.88 -8.01 -27.48
CA ARG A 199 2.26 -7.48 -28.71
C ARG A 199 3.13 -7.73 -29.94
N ASP A 200 4.45 -7.61 -29.76
CA ASP A 200 5.45 -7.80 -30.81
C ASP A 200 5.81 -9.29 -31.03
N GLY A 201 5.18 -10.21 -30.31
CA GLY A 201 5.41 -11.65 -30.43
C GLY A 201 6.79 -12.11 -29.92
N LEU A 202 7.47 -11.30 -29.11
CA LEU A 202 8.77 -11.63 -28.55
C LEU A 202 8.67 -12.52 -27.31
N VAL A 203 7.49 -12.56 -26.67
CA VAL A 203 7.12 -13.50 -25.60
C VAL A 203 5.74 -14.08 -25.86
N ASP A 204 5.42 -15.18 -25.20
CA ASP A 204 4.19 -15.93 -25.41
C ASP A 204 3.18 -15.71 -24.25
N VAL A 205 3.67 -15.46 -23.04
CA VAL A 205 2.87 -15.23 -21.82
C VAL A 205 3.49 -14.10 -20.99
N ILE A 206 2.64 -13.24 -20.46
CA ILE A 206 3.05 -12.20 -19.50
C ILE A 206 2.15 -12.21 -18.26
N TYR A 207 2.66 -11.66 -17.16
CA TYR A 207 1.82 -11.35 -16.01
C TYR A 207 0.82 -10.24 -16.31
N THR A 208 -0.29 -10.25 -15.57
CA THR A 208 -1.31 -9.19 -15.63
C THR A 208 -1.44 -8.45 -14.31
N GLY A 209 -1.96 -7.24 -14.38
CA GLY A 209 -2.31 -6.44 -13.22
C GLY A 209 -3.78 -6.02 -13.27
N HIS A 210 -4.47 -6.24 -12.16
CA HIS A 210 -5.86 -5.87 -11.98
C HIS A 210 -6.04 -5.16 -10.64
N VAL A 211 -7.10 -4.39 -10.51
CA VAL A 211 -7.48 -3.74 -9.26
C VAL A 211 -8.95 -4.04 -8.96
N LEU A 212 -9.25 -4.37 -7.72
CA LEU A 212 -10.62 -4.49 -7.26
C LEU A 212 -11.24 -3.09 -7.20
N LYS A 213 -12.33 -2.87 -7.93
CA LYS A 213 -13.06 -1.60 -7.96
C LYS A 213 -14.25 -1.58 -7.03
N LYS A 214 -14.94 -2.71 -6.93
CA LYS A 214 -16.16 -2.83 -6.11
C LYS A 214 -16.29 -4.24 -5.56
N LEU A 215 -16.66 -4.30 -4.31
CA LEU A 215 -17.01 -5.54 -3.62
C LEU A 215 -18.33 -6.14 -4.17
N PRO A 216 -18.50 -7.43 -4.18
CA PRO A 216 -17.50 -8.41 -3.76
C PRO A 216 -16.45 -8.75 -4.84
N ASN A 217 -16.70 -8.52 -6.15
CA ASN A 217 -15.86 -9.12 -7.20
C ASN A 217 -15.93 -8.34 -8.53
N VAL A 218 -15.84 -6.99 -8.50
CA VAL A 218 -15.76 -6.16 -9.71
C VAL A 218 -14.34 -5.67 -9.91
N TRP A 219 -13.70 -6.11 -10.99
CA TRP A 219 -12.30 -5.85 -11.29
C TRP A 219 -12.14 -4.90 -12.48
N ALA A 220 -11.06 -4.14 -12.48
CA ALA A 220 -10.57 -3.40 -13.64
C ALA A 220 -9.14 -3.79 -13.96
N ASN A 221 -8.78 -3.72 -15.23
CA ASN A 221 -7.41 -3.88 -15.68
C ASN A 221 -6.55 -2.69 -15.24
N SER A 222 -5.29 -2.95 -14.93
CA SER A 222 -4.28 -1.89 -14.81
C SER A 222 -4.10 -1.16 -16.16
N PRO A 223 -3.56 0.05 -16.20
CA PRO A 223 -3.46 0.84 -17.43
C PRO A 223 -2.82 0.08 -18.60
N PHE A 224 -1.68 -0.58 -18.40
CA PHE A 224 -1.02 -1.33 -19.46
C PHE A 224 -1.83 -2.54 -19.94
N GLN A 225 -2.55 -3.19 -19.04
CA GLN A 225 -3.42 -4.31 -19.37
C GLN A 225 -4.68 -3.84 -20.09
N ALA A 226 -5.25 -2.71 -19.71
CA ALA A 226 -6.41 -2.11 -20.38
C ALA A 226 -6.06 -1.72 -21.82
N GLU A 227 -4.89 -1.12 -22.07
CA GLU A 227 -4.38 -0.79 -23.40
C GLU A 227 -4.21 -2.05 -24.27
N LEU A 228 -3.64 -3.13 -23.69
CA LEU A 228 -3.45 -4.38 -24.39
C LEU A 228 -4.80 -5.01 -24.81
N VAL A 229 -5.76 -5.07 -23.90
CA VAL A 229 -7.11 -5.61 -24.13
C VAL A 229 -7.89 -4.79 -25.15
N ALA A 230 -7.70 -3.46 -25.18
CA ALA A 230 -8.35 -2.58 -26.14
C ALA A 230 -7.82 -2.76 -27.58
N THR A 231 -6.58 -3.24 -27.73
CA THR A 231 -5.90 -3.33 -29.05
C THR A 231 -5.70 -4.73 -29.56
N LYS A 232 -5.81 -5.76 -28.72
CA LYS A 232 -5.57 -7.17 -29.06
C LYS A 232 -6.63 -8.09 -28.46
N LYS A 233 -6.78 -9.28 -29.07
CA LYS A 233 -7.54 -10.39 -28.46
C LYS A 233 -6.66 -11.02 -27.38
N VAL A 234 -7.01 -10.78 -26.11
CA VAL A 234 -6.25 -11.25 -24.94
C VAL A 234 -6.97 -12.41 -24.28
N TYR A 235 -6.25 -13.50 -24.07
CA TYR A 235 -6.72 -14.70 -23.39
C TYR A 235 -6.04 -14.77 -22.02
N PHE A 236 -6.84 -14.96 -20.95
CA PHE A 236 -6.33 -15.09 -19.60
C PHE A 236 -6.12 -16.54 -19.23
N ILE A 237 -5.01 -16.83 -18.56
CA ILE A 237 -4.66 -18.16 -18.07
C ILE A 237 -5.07 -18.21 -16.60
N SER A 238 -6.02 -19.08 -16.26
CA SER A 238 -6.58 -19.21 -14.93
C SER A 238 -5.62 -19.91 -13.97
N PHE A 239 -5.48 -19.37 -12.75
CA PHE A 239 -4.94 -20.12 -11.63
C PHE A 239 -6.03 -21.07 -11.10
N ASP A 240 -5.66 -22.34 -10.91
CA ASP A 240 -6.54 -23.32 -10.33
C ASP A 240 -6.69 -23.11 -8.81
N LEU A 241 -7.95 -23.05 -8.35
CA LEU A 241 -8.27 -22.76 -6.96
C LEU A 241 -7.69 -23.81 -5.99
N GLU A 242 -7.79 -25.09 -6.33
CA GLU A 242 -7.35 -26.17 -5.44
C GLU A 242 -5.82 -26.23 -5.35
N THR A 243 -5.14 -26.00 -6.48
CA THR A 243 -3.67 -25.89 -6.50
C THR A 243 -3.17 -24.73 -5.63
N VAL A 244 -3.82 -23.57 -5.74
CA VAL A 244 -3.44 -22.40 -4.91
C VAL A 244 -3.70 -22.67 -3.43
N LYS A 245 -4.80 -23.32 -3.09
CA LYS A 245 -5.08 -23.74 -1.71
C LYS A 245 -4.05 -24.74 -1.18
N ALA A 246 -3.67 -25.74 -1.98
CA ALA A 246 -2.66 -26.73 -1.61
C ALA A 246 -1.30 -26.07 -1.37
N TYR A 247 -0.86 -25.19 -2.27
CA TYR A 247 0.36 -24.41 -2.12
C TYR A 247 0.35 -23.56 -0.85
N LYS A 248 -0.76 -22.85 -0.60
CA LYS A 248 -0.96 -22.06 0.63
C LYS A 248 -0.88 -22.93 1.89
N ALA A 249 -1.54 -24.07 1.91
CA ALA A 249 -1.54 -24.99 3.04
C ALA A 249 -0.13 -25.53 3.34
N LYS A 250 0.65 -25.83 2.29
CA LYS A 250 2.00 -26.34 2.38
C LYS A 250 3.02 -25.30 2.86
N THR A 251 2.90 -24.06 2.39
CA THR A 251 3.92 -23.03 2.59
C THR A 251 3.57 -22.01 3.67
N GLY A 252 2.27 -21.87 4.00
CA GLY A 252 1.79 -20.78 4.84
C GLY A 252 1.78 -19.41 4.14
N HIS A 253 2.10 -19.36 2.81
CA HIS A 253 2.10 -18.11 2.06
C HIS A 253 0.70 -17.47 2.08
N PRO A 254 0.56 -16.15 2.37
CA PRO A 254 -0.74 -15.49 2.53
C PRO A 254 -1.41 -15.21 1.18
N LEU A 255 -1.54 -16.25 0.34
CA LEU A 255 -2.21 -16.18 -0.95
C LEU A 255 -3.72 -16.17 -0.79
N GLY A 256 -4.38 -15.36 -1.62
CA GLY A 256 -5.78 -15.50 -1.96
C GLY A 256 -5.94 -15.72 -3.46
N VAL A 257 -6.99 -16.40 -3.86
CA VAL A 257 -7.41 -16.56 -5.24
C VAL A 257 -8.90 -16.22 -5.35
N VAL A 258 -9.28 -15.58 -6.43
CA VAL A 258 -10.66 -15.24 -6.73
C VAL A 258 -11.00 -15.61 -8.17
N MET A 259 -12.19 -16.16 -8.37
CA MET A 259 -12.73 -16.45 -9.71
C MET A 259 -13.40 -15.20 -10.26
N VAL A 260 -12.70 -14.47 -11.12
CA VAL A 260 -13.24 -13.28 -11.77
C VAL A 260 -14.30 -13.69 -12.79
N PRO A 261 -15.50 -13.07 -12.77
CA PRO A 261 -16.58 -13.43 -13.69
C PRO A 261 -16.19 -13.30 -15.16
N SER A 262 -16.84 -14.11 -15.99
CA SER A 262 -16.67 -14.09 -17.46
C SER A 262 -16.81 -12.67 -18.01
N LYS A 263 -16.01 -12.35 -19.03
CA LYS A 263 -16.00 -11.07 -19.76
C LYS A 263 -15.64 -9.84 -18.91
N MET A 264 -15.22 -10.03 -17.67
CA MET A 264 -14.83 -8.91 -16.78
C MET A 264 -13.47 -8.32 -17.19
N LEU A 265 -12.49 -9.18 -17.53
CA LEU A 265 -11.12 -8.76 -17.84
C LEU A 265 -10.89 -8.53 -19.33
N SER A 266 -11.59 -9.27 -20.20
CA SER A 266 -11.60 -9.05 -21.66
C SER A 266 -12.85 -9.68 -22.29
N PRO A 267 -13.25 -9.24 -23.50
CA PRO A 267 -14.34 -9.90 -24.25
C PRO A 267 -14.07 -11.37 -24.57
N GLN A 268 -12.79 -11.78 -24.64
CA GLN A 268 -12.37 -13.16 -24.94
C GLN A 268 -12.38 -14.07 -23.70
N GLN A 269 -12.49 -13.52 -22.52
CA GLN A 269 -12.64 -14.30 -21.28
C GLN A 269 -14.05 -14.84 -21.16
N VAL A 270 -14.33 -15.95 -21.83
CA VAL A 270 -15.68 -16.57 -21.87
C VAL A 270 -16.02 -17.33 -20.60
N GLU A 271 -15.01 -17.83 -19.89
CA GLU A 271 -15.15 -18.55 -18.62
C GLU A 271 -14.65 -17.70 -17.44
N PRO A 272 -15.09 -17.97 -16.20
CA PRO A 272 -14.48 -17.37 -15.02
C PRO A 272 -12.98 -17.66 -14.97
N CYS A 273 -12.19 -16.68 -14.53
CA CYS A 273 -10.74 -16.79 -14.49
C CYS A 273 -10.20 -16.59 -13.07
N GLY A 274 -9.45 -17.56 -12.57
CA GLY A 274 -8.75 -17.48 -11.29
C GLY A 274 -7.58 -16.52 -11.38
N ILE A 275 -7.61 -15.47 -10.54
CA ILE A 275 -6.47 -14.55 -10.34
C ILE A 275 -6.05 -14.57 -8.88
N LEU A 276 -4.75 -14.39 -8.65
CA LEU A 276 -4.22 -14.26 -7.29
C LEU A 276 -4.49 -12.86 -6.76
N ILE A 277 -4.94 -12.76 -5.51
CA ILE A 277 -5.22 -11.47 -4.87
C ILE A 277 -4.14 -11.12 -3.86
N LYS A 278 -3.87 -9.83 -3.77
CA LYS A 278 -2.89 -9.26 -2.87
C LYS A 278 -3.39 -7.94 -2.28
N PRO A 279 -3.64 -7.89 -0.96
CA PRO A 279 -3.91 -6.62 -0.30
C PRO A 279 -2.74 -5.65 -0.46
N LEU A 280 -3.06 -4.38 -0.64
CA LEU A 280 -2.11 -3.28 -0.77
C LEU A 280 -2.24 -2.41 0.47
N GLY A 281 -1.17 -2.27 1.24
CA GLY A 281 -1.21 -1.53 2.48
C GLY A 281 0.00 -0.64 2.70
N PHE A 282 -0.07 0.10 3.79
CA PHE A 282 1.06 0.85 4.30
C PHE A 282 1.45 0.29 5.66
N CYS A 283 2.76 0.05 5.79
CA CYS A 283 3.38 -0.47 7.00
C CYS A 283 4.21 0.61 7.70
N ALA A 284 4.35 0.45 9.00
CA ALA A 284 5.29 1.16 9.84
C ALA A 284 6.05 0.17 10.72
N HIS A 285 7.19 0.57 11.26
CA HIS A 285 7.85 -0.16 12.32
C HIS A 285 7.08 0.04 13.64
N ILE A 286 7.06 -0.96 14.51
CA ILE A 286 6.32 -0.92 15.79
C ILE A 286 6.74 0.24 16.71
N SER A 287 7.92 0.82 16.50
CA SER A 287 8.40 1.99 17.25
C SER A 287 7.85 3.33 16.76
N MET A 288 7.03 3.36 15.69
CA MET A 288 6.31 4.58 15.31
C MET A 288 5.37 4.96 16.47
N PRO A 289 5.36 6.23 16.92
CA PRO A 289 4.53 6.60 18.07
C PRO A 289 3.04 6.31 17.82
N ASP A 290 2.37 5.71 18.81
CA ASP A 290 0.95 5.34 18.73
C ASP A 290 0.05 6.51 18.29
N ARG A 291 0.32 7.72 18.81
CA ARG A 291 -0.42 8.93 18.43
C ARG A 291 -0.32 9.26 16.94
N VAL A 292 0.83 8.94 16.30
CA VAL A 292 1.06 9.16 14.87
C VAL A 292 0.25 8.14 14.06
N VAL A 293 0.33 6.87 14.44
CA VAL A 293 -0.42 5.79 13.78
C VAL A 293 -1.92 6.00 13.92
N THR A 294 -2.39 6.35 15.12
CA THR A 294 -3.82 6.65 15.37
C THR A 294 -4.30 7.81 14.51
N GLU A 295 -3.49 8.87 14.38
CA GLU A 295 -3.84 10.02 13.55
C GLU A 295 -3.88 9.68 12.06
N ILE A 296 -2.94 8.87 11.56
CA ILE A 296 -3.00 8.34 10.18
C ILE A 296 -4.31 7.58 9.96
N CYS A 297 -4.65 6.65 10.86
CA CYS A 297 -5.89 5.88 10.79
C CYS A 297 -7.12 6.78 10.82
N ARG A 298 -7.15 7.81 11.69
CA ARG A 298 -8.26 8.78 11.77
C ARG A 298 -8.44 9.51 10.45
N VAL A 299 -7.36 10.06 9.89
CA VAL A 299 -7.44 10.82 8.64
C VAL A 299 -7.94 9.93 7.49
N VAL A 300 -7.43 8.70 7.36
CA VAL A 300 -7.88 7.75 6.34
C VAL A 300 -9.36 7.40 6.55
N TYR A 301 -9.78 7.10 7.77
CA TYR A 301 -11.15 6.74 8.12
C TYR A 301 -12.15 7.86 7.78
N GLU A 302 -11.86 9.09 8.19
CA GLU A 302 -12.76 10.22 7.98
C GLU A 302 -12.84 10.65 6.51
N ASN A 303 -11.76 10.45 5.75
CA ASN A 303 -11.66 10.87 4.35
C ASN A 303 -11.63 9.70 3.35
N ALA A 304 -12.01 8.49 3.76
CA ALA A 304 -12.01 7.29 2.92
C ALA A 304 -12.68 7.51 1.55
N HIS A 305 -13.82 8.21 1.53
CA HIS A 305 -14.59 8.51 0.32
C HIS A 305 -13.87 9.41 -0.71
N LYS A 306 -12.80 10.11 -0.30
CA LYS A 306 -12.05 11.02 -1.18
C LYS A 306 -10.97 10.29 -2.00
N PHE A 307 -10.51 9.12 -1.55
CA PHE A 307 -9.43 8.41 -2.24
C PHE A 307 -9.77 8.00 -3.67
N LYS A 308 -11.05 7.75 -3.97
CA LYS A 308 -11.53 7.45 -5.34
C LYS A 308 -11.30 8.60 -6.34
N GLU A 309 -11.16 9.84 -5.87
CA GLU A 309 -10.92 11.00 -6.70
C GLU A 309 -9.50 11.00 -7.29
N TYR A 310 -8.56 10.31 -6.64
CA TYR A 310 -7.17 10.20 -7.07
C TYR A 310 -6.92 8.99 -7.98
N ASN A 311 -7.57 7.87 -7.72
CA ASN A 311 -7.38 6.64 -8.49
C ASN A 311 -8.58 5.70 -8.29
N PRO A 312 -9.02 4.96 -9.33
CA PRO A 312 -10.12 4.00 -9.22
C PRO A 312 -9.95 2.94 -8.13
N ILE A 313 -8.72 2.57 -7.76
CA ILE A 313 -8.47 1.66 -6.63
C ILE A 313 -9.02 2.23 -5.30
N GLY A 314 -9.14 3.53 -5.20
CA GLY A 314 -9.72 4.20 -4.04
C GLY A 314 -11.22 3.95 -3.86
N GLU A 315 -11.93 3.41 -4.85
CA GLU A 315 -13.37 3.08 -4.74
C GLU A 315 -13.64 2.05 -3.64
N ILE A 316 -12.69 1.16 -3.37
CA ILE A 316 -12.83 0.15 -2.31
C ILE A 316 -12.36 0.64 -0.93
N ILE A 317 -11.77 1.84 -0.85
CA ILE A 317 -11.35 2.39 0.44
C ILE A 317 -12.60 2.94 1.13
N THR A 318 -13.06 2.19 2.10
CA THR A 318 -14.17 2.58 2.96
C THR A 318 -13.73 2.54 4.41
N LYS A 319 -14.59 3.03 5.29
CA LYS A 319 -14.34 2.95 6.74
C LYS A 319 -14.12 1.52 7.21
N GLU A 320 -14.79 0.56 6.58
CA GLU A 320 -14.74 -0.85 6.94
C GLU A 320 -13.53 -1.57 6.33
N THR A 321 -13.17 -1.23 5.08
CA THR A 321 -12.15 -1.99 4.34
C THR A 321 -10.71 -1.66 4.72
N MET A 322 -10.47 -0.54 5.43
CA MET A 322 -9.11 -0.17 5.84
C MET A 322 -8.43 -1.15 6.82
N ALA A 323 -9.20 -2.05 7.42
CA ALA A 323 -8.71 -3.07 8.36
C ALA A 323 -9.04 -4.50 7.94
N SER A 324 -9.82 -4.68 6.87
CA SER A 324 -10.20 -6.01 6.41
C SER A 324 -9.29 -6.48 5.28
N LEU A 325 -9.49 -7.66 4.76
CA LEU A 325 -8.79 -8.23 3.61
C LEU A 325 -7.73 -9.30 3.95
N SER A 326 -8.11 -10.25 4.80
CA SER A 326 -7.31 -11.46 5.08
C SER A 326 -5.95 -11.19 5.76
N ILE A 327 -5.82 -10.06 6.46
CA ILE A 327 -4.66 -9.77 7.29
C ILE A 327 -5.06 -9.97 8.76
N PRO A 328 -4.39 -10.84 9.50
CA PRO A 328 -4.71 -11.09 10.90
C PRO A 328 -4.35 -9.89 11.79
N ALA A 329 -5.02 -9.78 12.95
CA ALA A 329 -4.87 -8.62 13.84
C ALA A 329 -3.43 -8.38 14.28
N GLU A 330 -2.67 -9.44 14.52
CA GLU A 330 -1.26 -9.39 14.93
C GLU A 330 -0.33 -8.82 13.87
N ALA A 331 -0.74 -8.78 12.61
CA ALA A 331 0.03 -8.17 11.53
C ALA A 331 -0.19 -6.65 11.43
N TYR A 332 -1.15 -6.09 12.18
CA TYR A 332 -1.35 -4.65 12.27
C TYR A 332 -0.57 -4.03 13.43
N HIS A 333 -0.25 -2.75 13.29
CA HIS A 333 0.30 -1.96 14.39
C HIS A 333 -0.69 -1.91 15.57
N PRO A 334 -0.23 -2.07 16.84
CA PRO A 334 -1.14 -2.10 17.98
C PRO A 334 -2.09 -0.89 18.06
N ALA A 335 -1.60 0.30 17.73
CA ALA A 335 -2.43 1.52 17.70
C ALA A 335 -3.50 1.46 16.60
N SER A 336 -3.22 0.83 15.45
CA SER A 336 -4.24 0.61 14.41
C SER A 336 -5.32 -0.35 14.91
N VAL A 337 -4.93 -1.45 15.56
CA VAL A 337 -5.89 -2.40 16.15
C VAL A 337 -6.79 -1.74 17.18
N ALA A 338 -6.19 -0.89 18.06
CA ALA A 338 -6.95 -0.14 19.06
C ALA A 338 -7.95 0.83 18.39
N PHE A 339 -7.51 1.56 17.37
CA PHE A 339 -8.37 2.45 16.59
C PHE A 339 -9.51 1.69 15.89
N PHE A 340 -9.22 0.57 15.25
CA PHE A 340 -10.23 -0.25 14.57
C PHE A 340 -11.29 -0.76 15.55
N LYS A 341 -10.85 -1.23 16.72
CA LYS A 341 -11.74 -1.66 17.80
C LYS A 341 -12.64 -0.52 18.28
N GLU A 342 -12.08 0.67 18.52
CA GLU A 342 -12.82 1.87 18.91
C GLU A 342 -13.91 2.24 17.90
N LYS A 343 -13.59 2.15 16.60
CA LYS A 343 -14.51 2.50 15.52
C LYS A 343 -15.45 1.33 15.11
N GLY A 344 -15.39 0.19 15.78
CA GLY A 344 -16.17 -0.99 15.44
C GLY A 344 -15.82 -1.64 14.11
N ILE A 345 -14.62 -1.39 13.59
CA ILE A 345 -14.13 -1.97 12.34
C ILE A 345 -13.64 -3.40 12.63
N LYS A 346 -14.20 -4.37 11.94
CA LYS A 346 -13.84 -5.78 12.11
C LYS A 346 -12.53 -6.06 11.37
N ILE A 347 -11.51 -6.52 12.12
CA ILE A 347 -10.28 -7.08 11.56
C ILE A 347 -10.55 -8.55 11.22
N THR A 348 -11.49 -8.81 10.37
CA THR A 348 -11.76 -10.17 9.89
C THR A 348 -11.47 -10.22 8.41
N GLY A 349 -10.85 -11.30 8.01
CA GLY A 349 -10.54 -11.53 6.62
C GLY A 349 -11.73 -11.21 5.74
N PHE A 350 -11.51 -10.28 4.83
CA PHE A 350 -12.41 -10.07 3.73
C PHE A 350 -12.19 -11.24 2.77
N ASP A 351 -13.19 -12.10 2.68
CA ASP A 351 -13.17 -13.23 1.76
C ASP A 351 -13.64 -12.71 0.40
N VAL A 352 -12.72 -12.39 -0.49
CA VAL A 352 -13.05 -12.15 -1.91
C VAL A 352 -13.38 -13.51 -2.50
N ARG A 353 -14.66 -13.76 -2.74
CA ARG A 353 -15.18 -15.01 -3.34
C ARG A 353 -15.46 -14.81 -4.81
#